data_2a8a7628560242104ae9b979a8c1a9c5
#
_entry.id   2a8a7628560242104ae9b979a8c1a9c5
#
_cell.length_a   1.000
_cell.length_b   1.000
_cell.length_c   1.000
_cell.angle_alpha   90.00
_cell.angle_beta   90.00
_cell.angle_gamma   90.00
#
_symmetry.space_group_name_H-M   'P 1'
#
loop_
_entity.id
_entity.type
_entity.pdbx_description
1 polymer ?
#
loop_
_entity_poly.entity_id
_entity_poly.type
_entity_poly.pdbx_seq_one_letter_code
_entity_poly.pdbx_strand_id
1 'polypeptide(L)'
;MPSIALKVLRVLLEYGALLWLAYVVVQLGRTMFSSLRADLRKPVHQPQPSTEAASFVAIAGEGLVGQRFPVGHELTIGRSADNDIVLADNFVSHHHVCIYQRENAYIAEDLGSRNHTYLNDGILTGRAYLHTGDVLRIGAVALRFER
;
A
#
# COMPACT_ATOMS: atom_id res chain seq x y z
N MET A 1 11.38 -55.25 42.32
CA MET A 1 10.34 -55.02 41.32
C MET A 1 10.01 -53.55 41.33
N PRO A 2 10.24 -52.81 40.26
CA PRO A 2 9.80 -51.41 40.23
C PRO A 2 8.27 -51.39 40.38
N SER A 3 7.78 -50.64 41.36
CA SER A 3 6.36 -50.51 41.63
C SER A 3 5.61 -50.00 40.41
N ILE A 4 4.41 -50.46 40.18
CA ILE A 4 3.52 -50.00 39.07
C ILE A 4 3.46 -48.47 39.04
N ALA A 5 3.52 -47.82 40.19
CA ALA A 5 3.58 -46.38 40.35
C ALA A 5 4.79 -45.73 39.63
N LEU A 6 5.97 -46.31 39.66
CA LEU A 6 7.13 -45.83 38.97
C LEU A 6 7.03 -45.92 37.43
N LYS A 7 6.38 -46.98 36.93
CA LYS A 7 6.12 -47.13 35.49
C LYS A 7 5.09 -46.13 35.02
N VAL A 8 4.04 -45.89 35.76
CA VAL A 8 3.01 -44.89 35.45
C VAL A 8 3.59 -43.48 35.49
N LEU A 9 4.40 -43.17 36.49
CA LEU A 9 5.06 -41.87 36.61
C LEU A 9 6.00 -41.59 35.39
N ARG A 10 6.77 -42.60 34.95
CA ARG A 10 7.61 -42.48 33.77
C ARG A 10 6.83 -42.21 32.49
N VAL A 11 5.74 -42.91 32.27
CA VAL A 11 4.86 -42.73 31.12
C VAL A 11 4.24 -41.34 31.14
N LEU A 12 3.76 -40.86 32.29
CA LEU A 12 3.22 -39.50 32.43
C LEU A 12 4.27 -38.40 32.14
N LEU A 13 5.50 -38.61 32.56
CA LEU A 13 6.60 -37.65 32.26
C LEU A 13 6.96 -37.65 30.77
N GLU A 14 7.09 -38.82 30.13
CA GLU A 14 7.40 -38.91 28.71
C GLU A 14 6.29 -38.29 27.83
N TYR A 15 5.05 -38.67 28.01
CA TYR A 15 3.94 -38.16 27.22
C TYR A 15 3.56 -36.71 27.58
N GLY A 16 3.71 -36.33 28.85
CA GLY A 16 3.50 -34.96 29.30
C GLY A 16 4.48 -33.97 28.65
N ALA A 17 5.76 -34.35 28.55
CA ALA A 17 6.76 -33.55 27.86
C ALA A 17 6.47 -33.40 26.36
N LEU A 18 6.03 -34.49 25.71
CA LEU A 18 5.67 -34.44 24.26
C LEU A 18 4.45 -33.56 24.03
N LEU A 19 3.41 -33.66 24.85
CA LEU A 19 2.22 -32.82 24.77
C LEU A 19 2.55 -31.36 25.04
N TRP A 20 3.41 -31.06 26.00
CA TRP A 20 3.86 -29.72 26.30
C TRP A 20 4.66 -29.14 25.13
N LEU A 21 5.56 -29.92 24.54
CA LEU A 21 6.32 -29.51 23.35
C LEU A 21 5.40 -29.22 22.15
N ALA A 22 4.43 -30.11 21.89
CA ALA A 22 3.44 -29.90 20.84
C ALA A 22 2.61 -28.64 21.07
N TYR A 23 2.21 -28.37 22.31
CA TYR A 23 1.51 -27.15 22.69
C TYR A 23 2.35 -25.89 22.41
N VAL A 24 3.64 -25.91 22.80
CA VAL A 24 4.56 -24.78 22.55
C VAL A 24 4.76 -24.54 21.07
N VAL A 25 4.93 -25.59 20.25
CA VAL A 25 5.07 -25.47 18.79
C VAL A 25 3.83 -24.86 18.15
N VAL A 26 2.64 -25.30 18.57
CA VAL A 26 1.37 -24.73 18.10
C VAL A 26 1.22 -23.27 18.53
N GLN A 27 1.61 -22.93 19.73
CA GLN A 27 1.56 -21.54 20.23
C GLN A 27 2.53 -20.63 19.44
N LEU A 28 3.76 -21.08 19.22
CA LEU A 28 4.73 -20.35 18.41
C LEU A 28 4.24 -20.18 16.96
N GLY A 29 3.68 -21.23 16.37
CA GLY A 29 3.09 -21.17 15.05
C GLY A 29 1.94 -20.16 14.96
N ARG A 30 1.07 -20.13 15.97
CA ARG A 30 -0.05 -19.16 16.02
C ARG A 30 0.45 -17.71 16.16
N THR A 31 1.46 -17.46 16.98
CA THR A 31 2.03 -16.12 17.15
C THR A 31 2.76 -15.64 15.89
N MET A 32 3.55 -16.50 15.24
CA MET A 32 4.19 -16.17 13.97
C MET A 32 3.16 -15.92 12.85
N PHE A 33 2.12 -16.76 12.76
CA PHE A 33 1.10 -16.62 11.73
C PHE A 33 0.18 -15.41 11.96
N SER A 34 -0.03 -15.01 13.22
CA SER A 34 -0.76 -13.78 13.53
C SER A 34 0.03 -12.53 13.16
N SER A 35 1.35 -12.54 13.34
CA SER A 35 2.24 -11.43 12.94
C SER A 35 2.29 -11.28 11.42
N LEU A 36 2.36 -12.39 10.67
CA LEU A 36 2.30 -12.37 9.20
C LEU A 36 0.94 -11.90 8.69
N ARG A 37 -0.17 -12.30 9.32
CA ARG A 37 -1.51 -11.80 8.97
C ARG A 37 -1.74 -10.34 9.37
N ALA A 38 -1.09 -9.86 10.41
CA ALA A 38 -1.15 -8.46 10.81
C ALA A 38 -0.41 -7.55 9.81
N ASP A 39 0.71 -8.01 9.25
CA ASP A 39 1.41 -7.30 8.18
C ASP A 39 0.66 -7.31 6.84
N LEU A 40 -0.07 -8.40 6.53
CA LEU A 40 -0.95 -8.48 5.35
C LEU A 40 -2.30 -7.77 5.56
N ARG A 41 -2.63 -7.40 6.79
CA ARG A 41 -3.80 -6.62 7.19
C ARG A 41 -3.41 -5.30 7.84
N LYS A 42 -2.32 -4.68 7.42
CA LYS A 42 -2.22 -3.24 7.70
C LYS A 42 -3.46 -2.64 7.04
N PRO A 43 -4.41 -2.10 7.81
CA PRO A 43 -5.44 -1.29 7.20
C PRO A 43 -4.65 -0.25 6.42
N VAL A 44 -4.94 -0.13 5.12
CA VAL A 44 -4.58 1.06 4.39
C VAL A 44 -4.96 2.18 5.35
N HIS A 45 -3.96 2.82 5.90
CA HIS A 45 -4.16 3.93 6.81
C HIS A 45 -4.94 4.95 5.98
N GLN A 46 -6.28 4.95 6.17
CA GLN A 46 -7.07 6.06 5.68
C GLN A 46 -6.54 7.25 6.47
N PRO A 47 -5.81 8.18 5.86
CA PRO A 47 -5.47 9.42 6.52
C PRO A 47 -6.82 10.04 6.83
N GLN A 48 -7.10 10.23 8.12
CA GLN A 48 -8.20 11.10 8.51
C GLN A 48 -7.94 12.44 7.82
N PRO A 49 -8.94 13.09 7.24
CA PRO A 49 -8.77 14.37 6.59
C PRO A 49 -8.32 15.38 7.65
N SER A 50 -7.02 15.47 7.87
CA SER A 50 -6.41 16.63 8.50
C SER A 50 -6.59 17.77 7.50
N THR A 51 -7.08 18.90 7.94
CA THR A 51 -7.54 20.08 7.18
C THR A 51 -6.48 20.71 6.24
N GLU A 52 -5.36 20.06 6.00
CA GLU A 52 -4.24 20.47 5.13
C GLU A 52 -3.59 19.32 4.33
N ALA A 53 -4.19 18.14 4.29
CA ALA A 53 -3.64 17.03 3.54
C ALA A 53 -3.87 17.22 2.04
N ALA A 54 -2.79 17.32 1.26
CA ALA A 54 -2.87 17.36 -0.19
C ALA A 54 -3.58 16.14 -0.75
N SER A 55 -4.36 16.33 -1.79
CA SER A 55 -5.11 15.26 -2.44
C SER A 55 -5.24 15.52 -3.92
N PHE A 56 -5.45 14.46 -4.69
CA PHE A 56 -5.92 14.55 -6.06
C PHE A 56 -7.41 14.26 -6.12
N VAL A 57 -8.13 15.04 -6.93
CA VAL A 57 -9.54 14.82 -7.26
C VAL A 57 -9.64 14.43 -8.73
N ALA A 58 -10.22 13.30 -9.04
CA ALA A 58 -10.44 12.89 -10.40
C ALA A 58 -11.52 13.77 -11.05
N ILE A 59 -11.15 14.49 -12.10
CA ILE A 59 -12.05 15.37 -12.87
C ILE A 59 -12.43 14.76 -14.21
N ALA A 60 -11.67 13.76 -14.71
CA ALA A 60 -12.00 12.95 -15.86
C ALA A 60 -11.48 11.53 -15.67
N GLY A 61 -12.12 10.55 -16.31
CA GLY A 61 -11.80 9.12 -16.26
C GLY A 61 -13.01 8.27 -15.92
N GLU A 62 -13.20 7.17 -16.63
CA GLU A 62 -14.36 6.30 -16.46
C GLU A 62 -14.36 5.69 -15.03
N GLY A 63 -15.46 5.88 -14.31
CA GLY A 63 -15.64 5.36 -12.95
C GLY A 63 -14.81 6.03 -11.85
N LEU A 64 -13.99 7.05 -12.16
CA LEU A 64 -13.12 7.71 -11.19
C LEU A 64 -13.57 9.13 -10.84
N VAL A 65 -14.39 9.76 -11.68
CA VAL A 65 -14.80 11.18 -11.52
C VAL A 65 -15.37 11.43 -10.13
N GLY A 66 -14.85 12.42 -9.45
CA GLY A 66 -15.23 12.81 -8.09
C GLY A 66 -14.51 12.03 -6.99
N GLN A 67 -13.76 10.98 -7.31
CA GLN A 67 -12.94 10.29 -6.30
C GLN A 67 -11.78 11.18 -5.85
N ARG A 68 -11.47 11.09 -4.56
CA ARG A 68 -10.39 11.85 -3.93
C ARG A 68 -9.31 10.88 -3.46
N PHE A 69 -8.09 11.14 -3.86
CA PHE A 69 -6.90 10.35 -3.53
C PHE A 69 -5.97 11.19 -2.66
N PRO A 70 -5.85 10.89 -1.36
CA PRO A 70 -4.94 11.63 -0.49
C PRO A 70 -3.49 11.36 -0.89
N VAL A 71 -2.69 12.41 -0.94
CA VAL A 71 -1.24 12.31 -1.15
C VAL A 71 -0.55 12.22 0.21
N GLY A 72 0.02 11.05 0.50
CA GLY A 72 0.86 10.84 1.68
C GLY A 72 2.29 11.34 1.45
N HIS A 73 3.28 10.57 1.90
CA HIS A 73 4.68 10.85 1.57
C HIS A 73 4.98 10.60 0.09
N GLU A 74 4.33 9.61 -0.47
CA GLU A 74 4.44 9.20 -1.87
C GLU A 74 3.08 8.69 -2.36
N LEU A 75 2.79 8.87 -3.64
CA LEU A 75 1.62 8.38 -4.33
C LEU A 75 2.04 7.94 -5.73
N THR A 76 1.87 6.66 -6.04
CA THR A 76 2.22 6.06 -7.32
C THR A 76 0.98 5.85 -8.18
N ILE A 77 1.09 6.15 -9.48
CA ILE A 77 0.00 6.00 -10.45
C ILE A 77 0.50 5.20 -11.64
N GLY A 78 -0.24 4.20 -12.04
CA GLY A 78 0.09 3.37 -13.19
C GLY A 78 -0.92 2.27 -13.44
N ARG A 79 -0.63 1.41 -14.42
CA ARG A 79 -1.52 0.30 -14.80
C ARG A 79 -1.32 -0.94 -13.94
N SER A 80 -0.18 -1.12 -13.31
CA SER A 80 0.12 -2.27 -12.48
C SER A 80 -0.63 -2.20 -11.15
N ALA A 81 -1.04 -3.35 -10.61
CA ALA A 81 -1.85 -3.46 -9.40
C ALA A 81 -1.10 -3.07 -8.09
N ASP A 82 0.19 -2.87 -8.17
CA ASP A 82 1.06 -2.44 -7.08
C ASP A 82 1.18 -0.90 -6.94
N ASN A 83 0.51 -0.13 -7.83
CA ASN A 83 0.39 1.31 -7.67
C ASN A 83 -0.75 1.67 -6.69
N ASP A 84 -0.64 2.84 -6.06
CA ASP A 84 -1.69 3.36 -5.18
C ASP A 84 -2.95 3.74 -5.96
N ILE A 85 -2.79 4.30 -7.17
CA ILE A 85 -3.88 4.55 -8.12
C ILE A 85 -3.65 3.67 -9.34
N VAL A 86 -4.52 2.67 -9.50
CA VAL A 86 -4.46 1.73 -10.62
C VAL A 86 -5.37 2.23 -11.74
N LEU A 87 -4.78 2.54 -12.90
CA LEU A 87 -5.49 2.97 -14.09
C LEU A 87 -5.46 1.85 -15.13
N ALA A 88 -6.58 1.15 -15.31
CA ALA A 88 -6.73 0.04 -16.25
C ALA A 88 -6.86 0.54 -17.71
N ASP A 89 -5.89 1.33 -18.16
CA ASP A 89 -5.82 1.92 -19.49
C ASP A 89 -4.55 1.45 -20.22
N ASN A 90 -4.69 1.04 -21.49
CA ASN A 90 -3.57 0.58 -22.31
C ASN A 90 -2.57 1.69 -22.66
N PHE A 91 -2.98 2.95 -22.57
CA PHE A 91 -2.12 4.12 -22.75
C PHE A 91 -1.34 4.48 -21.48
N VAL A 92 -1.61 3.82 -20.37
CA VAL A 92 -0.89 4.02 -19.11
C VAL A 92 0.20 2.97 -18.95
N SER A 93 1.41 3.38 -18.60
CA SER A 93 2.54 2.49 -18.29
C SER A 93 2.32 1.75 -16.97
N HIS A 94 3.02 0.63 -16.75
CA HIS A 94 2.92 -0.14 -15.50
C HIS A 94 3.15 0.74 -14.27
N HIS A 95 4.24 1.50 -14.26
CA HIS A 95 4.48 2.63 -13.37
C HIS A 95 4.61 3.84 -14.26
N HIS A 96 3.75 4.82 -14.10
CA HIS A 96 3.63 5.93 -15.05
C HIS A 96 4.16 7.24 -14.45
N VAL A 97 3.66 7.60 -13.29
CA VAL A 97 4.05 8.81 -12.58
C VAL A 97 4.10 8.54 -11.08
N CYS A 98 5.04 9.19 -10.41
CA CYS A 98 5.16 9.21 -8.97
C CYS A 98 5.00 10.64 -8.47
N ILE A 99 4.22 10.83 -7.42
CA ILE A 99 4.05 12.09 -6.71
C ILE A 99 4.63 11.90 -5.31
N TYR A 100 5.50 12.78 -4.88
CA TYR A 100 6.07 12.71 -3.55
C TYR A 100 6.23 14.08 -2.90
N GLN A 101 6.19 14.09 -1.59
CA GLN A 101 6.40 15.29 -0.80
C GLN A 101 7.89 15.47 -0.52
N ARG A 102 8.40 16.66 -0.79
CA ARG A 102 9.75 17.07 -0.39
C ARG A 102 9.66 18.41 0.36
N GLU A 103 10.05 18.38 1.63
CA GLU A 103 9.90 19.53 2.53
C GLU A 103 8.42 19.97 2.59
N ASN A 104 8.11 21.18 2.13
CA ASN A 104 6.74 21.71 2.10
C ASN A 104 6.15 21.77 0.67
N ALA A 105 6.74 21.08 -0.31
CA ALA A 105 6.30 21.04 -1.69
C ALA A 105 5.96 19.62 -2.13
N TYR A 106 5.07 19.51 -3.10
CA TYR A 106 4.76 18.25 -3.79
C TYR A 106 5.36 18.29 -5.19
N ILE A 107 5.91 17.16 -5.60
CA ILE A 107 6.61 17.01 -6.86
C ILE A 107 5.97 15.86 -7.62
N ALA A 108 5.60 16.09 -8.87
CA ALA A 108 5.25 15.03 -9.82
C ALA A 108 6.47 14.67 -10.66
N GLU A 109 6.72 13.39 -10.85
CA GLU A 109 7.81 12.86 -11.65
C GLU A 109 7.27 11.80 -12.62
N ASP A 110 7.44 12.03 -13.91
CA ASP A 110 7.16 11.01 -14.94
C ASP A 110 8.27 9.97 -14.92
N LEU A 111 7.89 8.70 -14.78
CA LEU A 111 8.82 7.56 -14.64
C LEU A 111 9.28 7.00 -15.99
N GLY A 112 9.34 7.84 -17.02
CA GLY A 112 9.68 7.43 -18.39
C GLY A 112 8.51 6.76 -19.08
N SER A 113 7.32 7.29 -18.90
CA SER A 113 6.11 6.73 -19.45
C SER A 113 6.10 6.77 -20.99
N ARG A 114 5.44 5.76 -21.60
CA ARG A 114 5.38 5.66 -23.07
C ARG A 114 4.58 6.79 -23.73
N ASN A 115 3.49 7.21 -23.10
CA ASN A 115 2.55 8.20 -23.66
C ASN A 115 2.56 9.53 -22.91
N HIS A 116 3.57 9.75 -22.09
CA HIS A 116 3.81 10.96 -21.31
C HIS A 116 2.71 11.30 -20.30
N THR A 117 3.10 11.97 -19.26
CA THR A 117 2.23 12.67 -18.32
C THR A 117 2.11 14.12 -18.77
N TYR A 118 0.91 14.69 -18.66
CA TYR A 118 0.70 16.10 -18.95
C TYR A 118 0.37 16.85 -17.68
N LEU A 119 1.02 17.97 -17.47
CA LEU A 119 0.74 18.91 -16.38
C LEU A 119 0.23 20.22 -16.99
N ASN A 120 -1.02 20.59 -16.73
CA ASN A 120 -1.67 21.81 -17.27
C ASN A 120 -1.48 21.94 -18.79
N ASP A 121 -1.81 20.89 -19.55
CA ASP A 121 -1.68 20.79 -21.02
C ASP A 121 -0.24 20.75 -21.56
N GLY A 122 0.79 20.94 -20.73
CA GLY A 122 2.21 20.76 -21.08
C GLY A 122 2.68 19.34 -20.78
N ILE A 123 3.62 18.81 -21.59
CA ILE A 123 4.26 17.53 -21.28
C ILE A 123 5.15 17.69 -20.05
N LEU A 124 4.95 16.83 -19.05
CA LEU A 124 5.82 16.75 -17.88
C LEU A 124 7.15 16.10 -18.28
N THR A 125 8.19 16.92 -18.42
CA THR A 125 9.54 16.44 -18.69
C THR A 125 10.32 16.28 -17.38
N GLY A 126 10.42 15.03 -16.90
CA GLY A 126 11.10 14.73 -15.65
C GLY A 126 10.26 15.12 -14.44
N ARG A 127 10.62 16.18 -13.73
CA ARG A 127 10.03 16.60 -12.45
C ARG A 127 9.43 17.99 -12.52
N ALA A 128 8.27 18.18 -11.89
CA ALA A 128 7.67 19.49 -11.70
C ALA A 128 7.06 19.64 -10.30
N TYR A 129 7.10 20.87 -9.77
CA TYR A 129 6.38 21.21 -8.54
C TYR A 129 4.90 21.35 -8.82
N LEU A 130 4.08 20.84 -7.90
CA LEU A 130 2.64 20.92 -7.99
C LEU A 130 2.12 22.10 -7.15
N HIS A 131 1.19 22.85 -7.72
CA HIS A 131 0.46 23.92 -7.10
C HIS A 131 -1.04 23.57 -7.03
N THR A 132 -1.73 24.10 -6.04
CA THR A 132 -3.17 23.91 -5.91
C THR A 132 -3.88 24.35 -7.19
N GLY A 133 -4.72 23.48 -7.74
CA GLY A 133 -5.43 23.67 -8.99
C GLY A 133 -4.75 23.05 -10.21
N ASP A 134 -3.49 22.63 -10.10
CA ASP A 134 -2.80 21.94 -11.20
C ASP A 134 -3.53 20.67 -11.60
N VAL A 135 -3.58 20.43 -12.91
CA VAL A 135 -4.23 19.25 -13.50
C VAL A 135 -3.18 18.31 -14.09
N LEU A 136 -3.14 17.10 -13.57
CA LEU A 136 -2.29 16.02 -14.07
C LEU A 136 -3.13 15.09 -14.94
N ARG A 137 -2.77 14.97 -16.24
CA ARG A 137 -3.47 14.07 -17.17
C ARG A 137 -2.58 12.90 -17.55
N ILE A 138 -3.14 11.69 -17.40
CA ILE A 138 -2.48 10.41 -17.63
C ILE A 138 -3.43 9.54 -18.45
N GLY A 139 -3.15 9.33 -19.74
CA GLY A 139 -4.08 8.68 -20.65
C GLY A 139 -5.43 9.42 -20.69
N ALA A 140 -6.52 8.70 -20.42
CA ALA A 140 -7.88 9.24 -20.38
C ALA A 140 -8.27 9.87 -19.03
N VAL A 141 -7.42 9.76 -18.00
CA VAL A 141 -7.69 10.25 -16.65
C VAL A 141 -7.07 11.63 -16.44
N ALA A 142 -7.83 12.52 -15.80
CA ALA A 142 -7.34 13.82 -15.36
C ALA A 142 -7.60 13.99 -13.85
N LEU A 143 -6.55 14.35 -13.14
CA LEU A 143 -6.52 14.50 -11.69
C LEU A 143 -6.16 15.95 -11.33
N ARG A 144 -6.98 16.63 -10.56
CA ARG A 144 -6.69 17.98 -10.08
C ARG A 144 -6.07 17.90 -8.68
N PHE A 145 -4.94 18.57 -8.52
CA PHE A 145 -4.26 18.68 -7.24
C PHE A 145 -4.92 19.74 -6.36
N GLU A 146 -5.20 19.37 -5.11
CA GLU A 146 -5.79 20.23 -4.08
C GLU A 146 -4.98 20.11 -2.79
N ARG A 147 -4.68 21.26 -2.22
CA ARG A 147 -3.97 21.39 -0.95
C ARG A 147 -4.53 22.56 -0.14
#